data_dca72a0031c14ad6ea25e8e3ed0d6b84
#
_entry.id   dca72a0031c14ad6ea25e8e3ed0d6b84
#
_cell.length_a   1.000
_cell.length_b   1.000
_cell.length_c   1.000
_cell.angle_alpha   90.00
_cell.angle_beta   90.00
_cell.angle_gamma   90.00
#
_symmetry.space_group_name_H-M   'P 1'
#
loop_
_entity.id
_entity.type
_entity.pdbx_description
1 polymer ?
#
loop_
_entity_poly.entity_id
_entity_poly.type
_entity_poly.pdbx_seq_one_letter_code
_entity_poly.pdbx_strand_id
1 'polypeptide(L)'
;MKKNNLKQLVSNLPKYPSVLGRHRLFNSAVLIPLVKIKGEYHLLFQKRAAHIRQGGDICFPGGGFEKGVDKDYKDTALRETKEELGIDAKDIKVLGQLDTYVAPIGTIIASMSGISLKIS
;
A
#
# COMPACT_ATOMS: atom_id res chain seq x y z
N MET A 1 19.50 -33.78 1.22
CA MET A 1 19.71 -32.45 1.85
C MET A 1 20.08 -32.66 3.33
N LYS A 2 21.11 -31.99 3.78
CA LYS A 2 21.49 -32.05 5.20
C LYS A 2 20.47 -31.26 6.05
N LYS A 3 20.30 -31.72 7.31
CA LYS A 3 19.33 -31.12 8.25
C LYS A 3 19.55 -29.61 8.44
N ASN A 4 20.82 -29.13 8.46
CA ASN A 4 21.15 -27.70 8.59
C ASN A 4 20.72 -26.89 7.36
N ASN A 5 20.75 -27.52 6.17
CA ASN A 5 20.34 -26.87 4.93
C ASN A 5 18.83 -26.64 4.89
N LEU A 6 18.06 -27.58 5.45
CA LEU A 6 16.62 -27.42 5.54
C LEU A 6 16.24 -26.27 6.48
N LYS A 7 16.88 -26.17 7.64
CA LYS A 7 16.68 -25.05 8.57
C LYS A 7 16.97 -23.70 7.91
N GLN A 8 18.09 -23.62 7.19
CA GLN A 8 18.48 -22.41 6.48
C GLN A 8 17.48 -22.06 5.39
N LEU A 9 17.02 -23.04 4.64
CA LEU A 9 16.00 -22.85 3.61
C LEU A 9 14.71 -22.28 4.21
N VAL A 10 14.23 -22.87 5.30
CA VAL A 10 13.01 -22.41 5.97
C VAL A 10 13.17 -20.99 6.51
N SER A 11 14.33 -20.68 7.12
CA SER A 11 14.57 -19.34 7.67
C SER A 11 14.65 -18.26 6.60
N ASN A 12 14.99 -18.64 5.36
CA ASN A 12 15.06 -17.71 4.23
C ASN A 12 13.74 -17.52 3.51
N LEU A 13 12.70 -18.27 3.86
CA LEU A 13 11.39 -18.07 3.27
C LEU A 13 10.80 -16.74 3.72
N PRO A 14 10.18 -16.00 2.81
CA PRO A 14 9.59 -14.70 3.17
C PRO A 14 8.39 -14.91 4.09
N LYS A 15 8.25 -14.01 5.06
CA LYS A 15 7.08 -14.01 5.95
C LYS A 15 5.80 -13.74 5.15
N TYR A 16 5.89 -12.84 4.19
CA TYR A 16 4.79 -12.52 3.28
C TYR A 16 5.24 -12.83 1.85
N PRO A 17 4.62 -13.81 1.21
CA PRO A 17 4.97 -14.15 -0.17
C PRO A 17 4.81 -12.96 -1.11
N SER A 18 5.68 -12.88 -2.11
CA SER A 18 5.63 -11.83 -3.12
C SER A 18 5.23 -12.41 -4.48
N VAL A 19 5.16 -11.56 -5.49
CA VAL A 19 4.82 -11.94 -6.86
C VAL A 19 6.09 -12.22 -7.63
N LEU A 20 6.18 -13.42 -8.23
CA LEU A 20 7.31 -13.78 -9.07
C LEU A 20 7.32 -12.91 -10.33
N GLY A 21 8.50 -12.39 -10.68
CA GLY A 21 8.62 -11.49 -11.83
C GLY A 21 8.22 -10.04 -11.56
N ARG A 22 7.98 -9.69 -10.31
CA ARG A 22 7.57 -8.33 -9.90
C ARG A 22 8.50 -7.24 -10.43
N HIS A 23 9.80 -7.52 -10.55
CA HIS A 23 10.80 -6.57 -11.03
C HIS A 23 10.59 -6.13 -12.50
N ARG A 24 9.79 -6.87 -13.26
CA ARG A 24 9.47 -6.55 -14.67
C ARG A 24 8.20 -5.70 -14.78
N LEU A 25 7.56 -5.38 -13.68
CA LEU A 25 6.27 -4.71 -13.66
C LEU A 25 6.40 -3.37 -12.92
N PHE A 26 5.47 -2.47 -13.19
CA PHE A 26 5.38 -1.23 -12.42
C PHE A 26 4.76 -1.54 -11.07
N ASN A 27 5.50 -1.25 -10.00
CA ASN A 27 5.07 -1.55 -8.64
C ASN A 27 4.52 -0.31 -7.97
N SER A 28 3.35 -0.44 -7.38
CA SER A 28 2.67 0.63 -6.66
C SER A 28 2.00 0.09 -5.40
N ALA A 29 1.57 1.00 -4.56
CA ALA A 29 0.84 0.67 -3.34
C ALA A 29 -0.25 1.69 -3.09
N VAL A 30 -1.34 1.25 -2.49
CA VAL A 30 -2.43 2.12 -2.06
C VAL A 30 -2.72 1.88 -0.59
N LEU A 31 -3.21 2.90 0.07
CA LEU A 31 -3.79 2.79 1.40
C LEU A 31 -5.31 2.83 1.27
N ILE A 32 -5.98 1.91 1.94
CA ILE A 32 -7.43 1.92 2.09
C ILE A 32 -7.70 2.50 3.47
N PRO A 33 -7.94 3.83 3.56
CA PRO A 33 -8.03 4.47 4.86
C PRO A 33 -9.41 4.36 5.45
N LEU A 34 -9.47 3.93 6.70
CA LEU A 34 -10.66 3.97 7.51
C LEU A 34 -10.60 5.20 8.42
N VAL A 35 -11.72 5.88 8.55
CA VAL A 35 -11.87 6.99 9.49
C VAL A 35 -13.09 6.71 10.36
N LYS A 36 -13.01 7.09 11.62
CA LYS A 36 -14.12 6.92 12.55
C LYS A 36 -14.85 8.25 12.70
N ILE A 37 -16.11 8.25 12.32
CA ILE A 37 -16.95 9.45 12.40
C ILE A 37 -18.18 9.09 13.22
N LYS A 38 -18.38 9.79 14.34
CA LYS A 38 -19.53 9.55 15.25
C LYS A 38 -19.69 8.08 15.61
N GLY A 39 -18.58 7.40 15.91
CA GLY A 39 -18.57 6.00 16.31
C GLY A 39 -18.63 4.98 15.19
N GLU A 40 -18.78 5.40 13.94
CA GLU A 40 -18.86 4.50 12.79
C GLU A 40 -17.62 4.61 11.91
N TYR A 41 -17.19 3.50 11.34
CA TYR A 41 -16.07 3.49 10.39
C TYR A 41 -16.53 3.81 8.98
N HIS A 42 -15.81 4.68 8.33
CA HIS A 42 -16.04 5.09 6.95
C HIS A 42 -14.77 4.89 6.14
N LEU A 43 -14.93 4.62 4.85
CA LEU A 43 -13.81 4.61 3.91
C LEU A 43 -13.58 6.04 3.41
N LEU A 44 -12.31 6.43 3.38
CA LEU A 44 -11.93 7.74 2.86
C LEU A 44 -11.42 7.58 1.44
N PHE A 45 -12.04 8.29 0.52
CA PHE A 45 -11.63 8.33 -0.88
C PHE A 45 -11.13 9.72 -1.22
N GLN A 46 -10.26 9.82 -2.22
CA GLN A 46 -9.89 11.10 -2.79
C GLN A 46 -10.46 11.22 -4.20
N LYS A 47 -10.74 12.46 -4.61
CA LYS A 47 -11.13 12.76 -5.97
C LYS A 47 -9.92 13.39 -6.68
N ARG A 48 -9.51 12.82 -7.82
CA ARG A 48 -8.39 13.36 -8.59
C ARG A 48 -8.76 14.74 -9.14
N ALA A 49 -7.77 15.63 -9.21
CA ALA A 49 -7.96 16.93 -9.80
C ALA A 49 -8.36 16.82 -11.26
N ALA A 50 -9.26 17.70 -11.73
CA ALA A 50 -9.83 17.61 -13.08
C ALA A 50 -8.79 17.78 -14.19
N HIS A 51 -7.66 18.44 -13.92
CA HIS A 51 -6.65 18.77 -14.92
C HIS A 51 -5.55 17.72 -15.09
N ILE A 52 -5.58 16.65 -14.29
CA ILE A 52 -4.59 15.55 -14.41
C ILE A 52 -5.21 14.35 -15.10
N ARG A 53 -4.35 13.39 -15.50
CA ARG A 53 -4.79 12.12 -16.09
C ARG A 53 -5.81 11.45 -15.15
N GLN A 54 -6.92 10.96 -15.70
CA GLN A 54 -8.03 10.40 -14.96
C GLN A 54 -8.62 11.41 -13.95
N GLY A 55 -8.61 12.69 -14.31
CA GLY A 55 -9.18 13.75 -13.48
C GLY A 55 -10.66 13.52 -13.18
N GLY A 56 -11.06 13.81 -11.95
CA GLY A 56 -12.42 13.60 -11.47
C GLY A 56 -12.70 12.18 -10.95
N ASP A 57 -11.82 11.21 -11.20
CA ASP A 57 -11.99 9.85 -10.69
C ASP A 57 -11.83 9.81 -9.18
N ILE A 58 -12.60 8.94 -8.54
CA ILE A 58 -12.52 8.66 -7.12
C ILE A 58 -11.59 7.47 -6.92
N CYS A 59 -10.61 7.61 -6.02
CA CYS A 59 -9.64 6.56 -5.77
C CYS A 59 -9.15 6.59 -4.33
N PHE A 60 -8.44 5.54 -3.93
CA PHE A 60 -7.67 5.54 -2.69
C PHE A 60 -6.31 6.22 -2.90
N PRO A 61 -5.73 6.84 -1.85
CA PRO A 61 -4.39 7.41 -1.96
C PRO A 61 -3.36 6.32 -2.24
N GLY A 62 -2.44 6.61 -3.14
CA GLY A 62 -1.40 5.66 -3.51
C GLY A 62 -0.57 6.13 -4.69
N GLY A 63 0.46 5.37 -5.00
CA GLY A 63 1.37 5.66 -6.10
C GLY A 63 2.49 4.66 -6.21
N GLY A 64 3.48 4.98 -7.03
CA GLY A 64 4.59 4.10 -7.36
C GLY A 64 5.59 3.93 -6.23
N PHE A 65 6.08 2.71 -6.10
CA PHE A 65 7.20 2.40 -5.20
C PHE A 65 8.44 3.17 -5.66
N GLU A 66 9.10 3.83 -4.73
CA GLU A 66 10.28 4.66 -5.01
C GLU A 66 11.52 4.02 -4.39
N LYS A 67 12.35 3.44 -5.25
CA LYS A 67 13.60 2.79 -4.83
C LYS A 67 14.53 3.81 -4.17
N GLY A 68 15.09 3.43 -3.03
CA GLY A 68 15.98 4.30 -2.25
C GLY A 68 15.26 5.24 -1.29
N VAL A 69 13.94 5.37 -1.41
CA VAL A 69 13.09 6.16 -0.51
C VAL A 69 12.20 5.24 0.32
N ASP A 70 11.48 4.34 -0.35
CA ASP A 70 10.57 3.41 0.32
C ASP A 70 11.30 2.12 0.69
N LYS A 71 11.15 1.66 1.93
CA LYS A 71 11.69 0.37 2.38
C LYS A 71 10.83 -0.78 1.89
N ASP A 72 9.52 -0.56 1.87
CA ASP A 72 8.53 -1.56 1.49
C ASP A 72 7.30 -0.86 0.90
N TYR A 73 6.29 -1.65 0.51
CA TYR A 73 5.07 -1.10 -0.07
C TYR A 73 4.18 -0.39 0.95
N LYS A 74 4.32 -0.73 2.23
CA LYS A 74 3.66 0.01 3.31
C LYS A 74 4.18 1.46 3.35
N ASP A 75 5.50 1.63 3.26
CA ASP A 75 6.10 2.96 3.20
C ASP A 75 5.58 3.76 2.00
N THR A 76 5.46 3.10 0.84
CA THR A 76 4.91 3.72 -0.36
C THR A 76 3.48 4.24 -0.11
N ALA A 77 2.62 3.40 0.43
CA ALA A 77 1.23 3.75 0.70
C ALA A 77 1.13 4.91 1.70
N LEU A 78 1.94 4.89 2.74
CA LEU A 78 1.93 5.95 3.76
C LEU A 78 2.51 7.27 3.22
N ARG A 79 3.59 7.20 2.44
CA ARG A 79 4.19 8.38 1.83
C ARG A 79 3.22 9.07 0.88
N GLU A 80 2.61 8.29 -0.01
CA GLU A 80 1.62 8.83 -0.97
C GLU A 80 0.40 9.40 -0.26
N THR A 81 -0.05 8.78 0.82
CA THR A 81 -1.17 9.30 1.61
C THR A 81 -0.85 10.66 2.21
N LYS A 82 0.38 10.85 2.70
CA LYS A 82 0.82 12.15 3.20
C LYS A 82 0.87 13.19 2.08
N GLU A 83 1.42 12.82 0.93
CA GLU A 83 1.53 13.73 -0.22
C GLU A 83 0.16 14.15 -0.74
N GLU A 84 -0.79 13.24 -0.81
CA GLU A 84 -2.11 13.46 -1.41
C GLU A 84 -3.15 13.99 -0.43
N LEU A 85 -3.16 13.52 0.81
CA LEU A 85 -4.18 13.86 1.81
C LEU A 85 -3.64 14.65 3.01
N GLY A 86 -2.32 14.80 3.12
CA GLY A 86 -1.71 15.54 4.23
C GLY A 86 -1.75 14.81 5.57
N ILE A 87 -1.97 13.50 5.58
CA ILE A 87 -2.04 12.69 6.80
C ILE A 87 -0.67 12.06 7.04
N ASP A 88 -0.05 12.38 8.18
CA ASP A 88 1.26 11.82 8.55
C ASP A 88 1.16 10.33 8.89
N ALA A 89 2.23 9.59 8.59
CA ALA A 89 2.31 8.15 8.88
C ALA A 89 2.09 7.85 10.36
N LYS A 90 2.56 8.72 11.25
CA LYS A 90 2.38 8.57 12.70
C LYS A 90 0.91 8.60 13.14
N ASP A 91 0.05 9.20 12.32
CA ASP A 91 -1.38 9.33 12.58
C ASP A 91 -2.20 8.23 11.91
N ILE A 92 -1.53 7.24 11.32
CA ILE A 92 -2.18 6.10 10.68
C ILE A 92 -1.75 4.81 11.39
N LYS A 93 -2.74 4.09 11.92
CA LYS A 93 -2.53 2.75 12.43
C LYS A 93 -2.75 1.77 11.29
N VAL A 94 -1.67 1.19 10.76
CA VAL A 94 -1.77 0.19 9.70
C VAL A 94 -2.34 -1.10 10.29
N LEU A 95 -3.43 -1.59 9.73
CA LEU A 95 -4.11 -2.79 10.21
C LEU A 95 -3.56 -4.06 9.58
N GLY A 96 -3.19 -3.99 8.31
CA GLY A 96 -2.68 -5.14 7.60
C GLY A 96 -2.58 -4.91 6.12
N GLN A 97 -2.15 -5.95 5.41
CA GLN A 97 -2.03 -5.97 3.96
C GLN A 97 -3.10 -6.87 3.38
N LEU A 98 -3.81 -6.37 2.38
CA LEU A 98 -4.77 -7.12 1.60
C LEU A 98 -4.09 -7.81 0.43
N ASP A 99 -4.86 -8.52 -0.39
CA ASP A 99 -4.33 -9.16 -1.58
C ASP A 99 -3.72 -8.14 -2.53
N THR A 100 -2.64 -8.56 -3.20
CA THR A 100 -2.00 -7.74 -4.23
C THR A 100 -2.75 -7.91 -5.54
N TYR A 101 -3.12 -6.79 -6.14
CA TYR A 101 -3.80 -6.78 -7.44
C TYR A 101 -2.79 -6.66 -8.56
N VAL A 102 -2.86 -7.56 -9.53
CA VAL A 102 -2.03 -7.52 -10.74
C VAL A 102 -2.90 -7.03 -11.89
N ALA A 103 -2.68 -5.79 -12.30
CA ALA A 103 -3.46 -5.18 -13.37
C ALA A 103 -3.01 -5.68 -14.74
N PRO A 104 -3.94 -5.85 -15.70
CA PRO A 104 -3.62 -6.34 -17.05
C PRO A 104 -2.59 -5.49 -17.80
N ILE A 105 -2.45 -4.21 -17.45
CA ILE A 105 -1.51 -3.29 -18.08
C ILE A 105 -0.06 -3.41 -17.54
N GLY A 106 0.22 -4.43 -16.73
CA GLY A 106 1.56 -4.65 -16.20
C GLY A 106 1.87 -3.89 -14.92
N THR A 107 0.87 -3.50 -14.16
CA THR A 107 1.02 -2.81 -12.88
C THR A 107 0.65 -3.75 -11.73
N ILE A 108 1.45 -3.76 -10.69
CA ILE A 108 1.15 -4.46 -9.44
C ILE A 108 0.77 -3.44 -8.39
N ILE A 109 -0.34 -3.68 -7.70
CA ILE A 109 -0.84 -2.79 -6.65
C ILE A 109 -0.93 -3.55 -5.34
N ALA A 110 -0.04 -3.22 -4.41
CA ALA A 110 -0.11 -3.71 -3.05
C ALA A 110 -1.11 -2.87 -2.25
N SER A 111 -2.05 -3.51 -1.58
CA SER A 111 -3.12 -2.80 -0.87
C SER A 111 -2.93 -2.94 0.63
N MET A 112 -2.83 -1.81 1.33
CA MET A 112 -2.70 -1.73 2.78
C MET A 112 -3.97 -1.14 3.36
N SER A 113 -4.40 -1.63 4.50
CA SER A 113 -5.49 -1.00 5.25
C SER A 113 -4.96 -0.30 6.49
N GLY A 114 -5.56 0.83 6.84
CA GLY A 114 -5.14 1.58 8.02
C GLY A 114 -6.24 2.49 8.54
N ILE A 115 -6.17 2.82 9.83
CA ILE A 115 -7.10 3.75 10.48
C ILE A 115 -6.40 5.09 10.67
N SER A 116 -7.02 6.15 10.17
CA SER A 116 -6.57 7.51 10.44
C SER A 116 -7.01 7.93 11.83
N LEU A 117 -6.05 8.38 12.64
CA LEU A 117 -6.29 8.81 14.01
C LEU A 117 -6.60 10.31 14.11
N LYS A 118 -6.42 11.06 13.03
CA LYS A 118 -6.59 12.52 13.00
C LYS A 118 -7.97 12.97 12.54
N ILE A 119 -8.62 12.18 11.71
CA ILE A 119 -9.94 12.50 11.17
C ILE A 119 -10.96 11.73 12.00
N SER A 120 -11.87 12.44 12.60
CA SER A 120 -12.90 11.83 13.46
C SER A 120 -14.30 12.30 13.10
#